data_8a8589a3c6328c3e0dacb36e9e360ae6
#
_entry.id   8a8589a3c6328c3e0dacb36e9e360ae6
#
_cell.length_a   1.000
_cell.length_b   1.000
_cell.length_c   1.000
_cell.angle_alpha   90.00
_cell.angle_beta   90.00
_cell.angle_gamma   90.00
#
_symmetry.space_group_name_H-M   'P 1'
#
loop_
_entity.id
_entity.type
_entity.pdbx_description
1 polymer ?
#
loop_
_entity_poly.entity_id
_entity_poly.type
_entity_poly.pdbx_seq_one_letter_code
_entity_poly.pdbx_strand_id
1 'polypeptide(L)' 'MPLSGEAIRMMNYVDDVSTTMRRLLATAPLLTAEERKRVSEYLKVSTPNANEVLVILEKEAPLELK' A
#
# COMPACT_ATOMS: atom_id res chain seq x y z
N MET A 1 17.03 19.76 -0.53
CA MET A 1 16.19 20.09 0.60
C MET A 1 15.95 18.86 1.45
N PRO A 2 16.15 18.95 2.75
CA PRO A 2 15.93 17.78 3.61
C PRO A 2 14.46 17.39 3.66
N LEU A 3 14.22 16.10 3.84
CA LEU A 3 12.87 15.60 3.98
C LEU A 3 12.32 15.97 5.35
N SER A 4 11.02 16.20 5.42
CA SER A 4 10.35 16.44 6.69
C SER A 4 10.29 15.15 7.50
N GLY A 5 10.05 15.31 8.82
CA GLY A 5 9.83 14.13 9.66
C GLY A 5 8.62 13.32 9.20
N GLU A 6 7.60 14.01 8.68
CA GLU A 6 6.42 13.32 8.19
C GLU A 6 6.75 12.45 6.96
N ALA A 7 7.59 12.97 6.05
CA ALA A 7 7.97 12.20 4.87
C ALA A 7 8.75 10.96 5.28
N ILE A 8 9.66 11.10 6.23
CA ILE A 8 10.44 9.95 6.71
C ILE A 8 9.53 8.92 7.36
N ARG A 9 8.56 9.38 8.16
CA ARG A 9 7.61 8.48 8.81
C ARG A 9 6.79 7.73 7.78
N MET A 10 6.34 8.41 6.72
CA MET A 10 5.56 7.76 5.67
C MET A 10 6.39 6.71 4.94
N MET A 11 7.67 6.97 4.72
CA MET A 11 8.53 5.98 4.08
C MET A 11 8.66 4.74 4.96
N ASN A 12 8.67 4.91 6.28
CA ASN A 12 8.66 3.77 7.20
C ASN A 12 7.36 2.98 7.08
N TYR A 13 6.22 3.68 6.92
CA TYR A 13 4.94 3.00 6.72
C TYR A 13 4.97 2.19 5.41
N VAL A 14 5.60 2.73 4.38
CA VAL A 14 5.73 1.99 3.11
C VAL A 14 6.54 0.73 3.33
N ASP A 15 7.60 0.81 4.12
CA ASP A 15 8.39 -0.38 4.45
C ASP A 15 7.54 -1.42 5.16
N ASP A 16 6.65 -0.99 6.07
CA ASP A 16 5.75 -1.91 6.76
C ASP A 16 4.80 -2.58 5.79
N VAL A 17 4.26 -1.82 4.84
CA VAL A 17 3.37 -2.38 3.83
C VAL A 17 4.12 -3.39 2.97
N SER A 18 5.35 -3.07 2.58
CA SER A 18 6.16 -3.97 1.77
C SER A 18 6.43 -5.28 2.51
N THR A 19 6.70 -5.19 3.81
CA THR A 19 6.91 -6.39 4.62
C THR A 19 5.65 -7.25 4.63
N THR A 20 4.48 -6.62 4.79
CA THR A 20 3.21 -7.33 4.78
C THR A 20 2.96 -7.97 3.43
N MET A 21 3.25 -7.27 2.34
CA MET A 21 3.09 -7.82 1.00
C MET A 21 3.98 -9.06 0.80
N ARG A 22 5.21 -9.00 1.30
CA ARG A 22 6.09 -10.17 1.21
C ARG A 22 5.52 -11.37 1.97
N ARG A 23 4.86 -11.11 3.11
CA ARG A 23 4.20 -12.17 3.86
C ARG A 23 3.07 -12.79 3.06
N LEU A 24 2.31 -11.95 2.37
CA LEU A 24 1.23 -12.44 1.51
C LEU A 24 1.79 -13.33 0.40
N LEU A 25 2.87 -12.89 -0.23
CA LEU A 25 3.49 -13.68 -1.29
C LEU A 25 4.01 -15.02 -0.76
N ALA A 26 4.58 -15.03 0.43
CA ALA A 26 5.12 -16.25 1.01
C ALA A 26 4.02 -17.21 1.43
N THR A 27 2.88 -16.68 1.85
CA THR A 27 1.77 -17.50 2.36
C THR A 27 0.88 -18.02 1.26
N ALA A 28 0.71 -17.27 0.18
CA ALA A 28 -0.23 -17.63 -0.88
C ALA A 28 -0.06 -19.05 -1.41
N PRO A 29 1.17 -19.56 -1.64
CA PRO A 29 1.31 -20.91 -2.15
C PRO A 29 0.85 -22.01 -1.18
N LEU A 30 0.65 -21.67 0.09
CA LEU A 30 0.23 -22.63 1.08
C LEU A 30 -1.29 -22.83 1.11
N LEU A 31 -2.02 -21.98 0.40
CA LEU A 31 -3.48 -21.98 0.40
C LEU A 31 -4.02 -22.90 -0.68
N THR A 32 -5.24 -23.41 -0.44
CA THR A 32 -5.95 -24.13 -1.49
C THR A 32 -6.37 -23.17 -2.59
N ALA A 33 -6.78 -23.72 -3.73
CA ALA A 33 -7.23 -22.88 -4.85
C ALA A 33 -8.43 -22.02 -4.44
N GLU A 34 -9.35 -22.59 -3.68
CA GLU A 34 -10.52 -21.85 -3.25
C GLU A 34 -10.16 -20.75 -2.27
N GLU A 35 -9.24 -21.06 -1.35
CA GLU A 35 -8.79 -20.07 -0.39
C GLU A 35 -8.09 -18.91 -1.10
N ARG A 36 -7.26 -19.21 -2.10
CA ARG A 36 -6.59 -18.18 -2.87
C ARG A 36 -7.60 -17.26 -3.57
N LYS A 37 -8.66 -17.86 -4.10
CA LYS A 37 -9.70 -17.08 -4.77
C LYS A 37 -10.38 -16.14 -3.78
N ARG A 38 -10.72 -16.63 -2.61
CA ARG A 38 -11.38 -15.80 -1.60
C ARG A 38 -10.50 -14.67 -1.13
N VAL A 39 -9.22 -14.97 -0.89
CA VAL A 39 -8.29 -13.93 -0.47
C VAL A 39 -8.08 -12.91 -1.57
N SER A 40 -8.01 -13.37 -2.82
CA SER A 40 -7.89 -12.48 -3.97
C SER A 40 -9.06 -11.49 -4.03
N GLU A 41 -10.28 -11.99 -3.85
CA GLU A 41 -11.46 -11.13 -3.86
C GLU A 41 -11.44 -10.15 -2.70
N TYR A 42 -11.01 -10.62 -1.55
CA TYR A 42 -10.92 -9.76 -0.38
C TYR A 42 -9.92 -8.63 -0.60
N LEU A 43 -8.77 -8.97 -1.19
CA LEU A 43 -7.73 -7.99 -1.45
C LEU A 43 -8.19 -6.95 -2.48
N LYS A 44 -8.92 -7.40 -3.51
CA LYS A 44 -9.39 -6.49 -4.56
C LYS A 44 -10.31 -5.40 -4.02
N VAL A 45 -11.09 -5.71 -3.00
CA VAL A 45 -12.04 -4.74 -2.46
C VAL A 45 -11.51 -4.03 -1.22
N SER A 46 -10.31 -4.35 -0.79
CA SER A 46 -9.76 -3.72 0.41
C SER A 46 -9.45 -2.24 0.14
N THR A 47 -9.76 -1.40 1.11
CA THR A 47 -9.53 0.03 1.01
C THR A 47 -9.06 0.56 2.35
N PRO A 48 -8.26 1.62 2.34
CA PRO A 48 -7.64 2.22 1.15
C PRO A 48 -6.54 1.33 0.61
N ASN A 49 -6.19 1.53 -0.66
CA ASN A 49 -5.11 0.75 -1.27
C ASN A 49 -4.01 1.69 -1.75
N ALA A 50 -2.94 1.09 -2.26
CA ALA A 50 -1.76 1.86 -2.66
C ALA A 50 -2.09 2.88 -3.75
N ASN A 51 -2.99 2.54 -4.67
CA ASN A 51 -3.34 3.47 -5.74
C ASN A 51 -4.00 4.73 -5.20
N GLU A 52 -4.84 4.58 -4.18
CA GLU A 52 -5.49 5.74 -3.56
C GLU A 52 -4.45 6.64 -2.90
N VAL A 53 -3.46 6.05 -2.26
CA VAL A 53 -2.39 6.82 -1.65
C VAL A 53 -1.55 7.52 -2.72
N LEU A 54 -1.23 6.80 -3.81
CA LEU A 54 -0.45 7.38 -4.89
C LEU A 54 -1.15 8.59 -5.51
N VAL A 55 -2.46 8.51 -5.68
CA VAL A 55 -3.22 9.63 -6.24
C VAL A 55 -3.01 10.88 -5.40
N ILE A 56 -3.07 10.74 -4.08
CA ILE A 56 -2.88 11.89 -3.20
C ILE A 56 -1.44 12.40 -3.23
N LEU A 57 -0.48 11.47 -3.23
CA LEU A 57 0.93 11.85 -3.20
C LEU A 57 1.38 12.52 -4.48
N GLU A 58 0.82 12.11 -5.62
CA GLU A 58 1.23 12.61 -6.92
C GLU A 58 0.35 13.76 -7.40
N LYS A 59 -0.68 14.08 -6.65
CA LYS A 59 -1.58 15.17 -7.01
C LYS A 59 -0.81 16.48 -6.95
N GLU A 60 -0.88 17.23 -8.05
CA GLU A 60 -0.28 18.55 -8.06
C GLU A 60 -1.14 19.48 -7.22
N ALA A 61 -0.56 19.93 -6.15
CA ALA A 61 -1.25 20.87 -5.31
C ALA A 61 -1.35 22.18 -6.08
N PRO A 62 -2.45 22.68 -6.20
CA PRO A 62 -2.58 24.05 -6.71
C PRO A 62 -2.12 25.01 -5.64
N LEU A 63 -1.65 23.97 -5.30
CA LEU A 63 -1.34 24.01 -4.48
C LEU A 63 -1.10 24.84 -3.94
N GLU A 64 -1.19 24.51 -4.07
CA GLU A 64 -1.08 24.91 -3.58
C GLU A 64 -1.02 25.56 -3.13
N LEU A 65 -1.28 25.60 -3.39
CA LEU A 65 -1.25 26.15 -3.10
C LEU A 65 -1.04 26.68 -2.76
N LYS A 66 -1.12 26.86 -3.04
CA LYS A 66 -0.99 27.31 -2.85
C LYS A 66 -0.98 27.66 -2.49
#